data_136172f6cb563c8fcd896d6f519d97ec
#
_entry.id   136172f6cb563c8fcd896d6f519d97ec
#
_cell.length_a   1.000
_cell.length_b   1.000
_cell.length_c   1.000
_cell.angle_alpha   90.00
_cell.angle_beta   90.00
_cell.angle_gamma   90.00
#
_symmetry.space_group_name_H-M   'P 1'
#
loop_
_entity.id
_entity.type
_entity.pdbx_description
1 polymer ?
#
loop_
_entity_poly.entity_id
_entity_poly.type
_entity_poly.pdbx_seq_one_letter_code
_entity_poly.pdbx_strand_id
1 'polypeptide(L)'
;MLHPRAFRMVRRAAWFVGGLITLAAAHMHWVFLTHAEGLWRDEAGLVRLATFPSWKEVWEMLPHDHCPILLPALVRTWVKAGFGQTDFELRVLGFCLGLLLPICFWVASRIMRKGVPLLPLALVALNATVIRTGDSFRGYGLGGTLNVLLFALTWQVVQKPAFLSSLLASLVAVLSVQCFYQNAFFVFAACIAGVVVCATGRRWRSALWTVGIGLTAAVSLIPYFPIIRRAQDSYLLEKIGFRFSLGWETISHAIDFPLPGFKWLWVALVLLAIWVGISTTLRSAGPTQDFVHREVVLFGTTALIVCLPSFAIFLKLAELPTQPWYYVPLMAFVVVCLDVVLSSSSKWVSSLLAMVALVAAAIAYPVGLPEMKCRQTNMDQIATRLNKEAASGDYIIVHPWYCGVSFARYYQGTAPWTTLPQLDDHQVHRYDLLKIKMQMEDPLQPVLEKVSATLQSSHRVWIVGWIPLDEKPPPYLRPAPNDRWGWLDGPYSQVWGAQIGYFIVTHASRRGIFPIPSANCVNSFENLPVLLVTGWH
;
A
#
# COMPACT_ATOMS: atom_id res chain seq x y z
N MET A 1 35.64 -29.72 0.76
CA MET A 1 35.61 -28.54 -0.11
C MET A 1 35.06 -28.96 -1.45
N LEU A 2 34.06 -28.26 -2.05
CA LEU A 2 33.61 -28.57 -3.42
C LEU A 2 34.71 -28.21 -4.41
N HIS A 3 34.86 -29.05 -5.42
CA HIS A 3 35.79 -28.81 -6.55
C HIS A 3 35.49 -27.43 -7.19
N PRO A 4 36.48 -26.60 -7.59
CA PRO A 4 36.26 -25.24 -8.12
C PRO A 4 35.29 -25.16 -9.32
N ARG A 5 35.13 -26.24 -10.09
CA ARG A 5 34.12 -26.36 -11.17
C ARG A 5 32.69 -26.46 -10.60
N ALA A 6 32.48 -27.25 -9.56
CA ALA A 6 31.16 -27.38 -8.90
C ALA A 6 30.70 -26.05 -8.28
N PHE A 7 31.59 -25.30 -7.66
CA PHE A 7 31.27 -23.95 -7.12
C PHE A 7 30.85 -22.98 -8.23
N ARG A 8 31.52 -22.99 -9.39
CA ARG A 8 31.14 -22.14 -10.53
C ARG A 8 29.78 -22.54 -11.11
N MET A 9 29.48 -23.85 -11.19
CA MET A 9 28.17 -24.33 -11.65
C MET A 9 27.04 -23.89 -10.73
N VAL A 10 27.17 -24.07 -9.42
CA VAL A 10 26.15 -23.63 -8.43
C VAL A 10 25.91 -22.12 -8.53
N ARG A 11 26.97 -21.32 -8.65
CA ARG A 11 26.85 -19.88 -8.82
C ARG A 11 26.11 -19.51 -10.12
N ARG A 12 26.44 -20.16 -11.25
CA ARG A 12 25.74 -19.93 -12.53
C ARG A 12 24.26 -20.32 -12.44
N ALA A 13 23.96 -21.45 -11.82
CA ALA A 13 22.59 -21.89 -11.59
C ALA A 13 21.80 -20.88 -10.75
N ALA A 14 22.37 -20.34 -9.66
CA ALA A 14 21.72 -19.31 -8.86
C ALA A 14 21.41 -18.02 -9.68
N TRP A 15 22.33 -17.58 -10.54
CA TRP A 15 22.10 -16.44 -11.44
C TRP A 15 20.98 -16.71 -12.44
N PHE A 16 20.97 -17.90 -13.04
CA PHE A 16 19.93 -18.31 -13.98
C PHE A 16 18.57 -18.35 -13.30
N VAL A 17 18.48 -18.96 -12.12
CA VAL A 17 17.24 -19.03 -11.34
C VAL A 17 16.76 -17.64 -10.92
N GLY A 18 17.66 -16.80 -10.40
CA GLY A 18 17.31 -15.43 -10.05
C GLY A 18 16.80 -14.62 -11.25
N GLY A 19 17.40 -14.82 -12.43
CA GLY A 19 16.92 -14.24 -13.67
C GLY A 19 15.52 -14.72 -14.05
N LEU A 20 15.25 -16.03 -13.94
CA LEU A 20 13.91 -16.58 -14.20
C LEU A 20 12.85 -16.04 -13.25
N ILE A 21 13.14 -15.96 -11.95
CA ILE A 21 12.22 -15.40 -10.96
C ILE A 21 11.95 -13.91 -11.27
N THR A 22 12.98 -13.17 -11.64
CA THR A 22 12.83 -11.74 -12.03
C THR A 22 11.96 -11.59 -13.27
N LEU A 23 12.14 -12.44 -14.28
CA LEU A 23 11.29 -12.45 -15.48
C LEU A 23 9.85 -12.84 -15.15
N ALA A 24 9.65 -13.82 -14.26
CA ALA A 24 8.32 -14.18 -13.79
C ALA A 24 7.62 -13.02 -13.06
N ALA A 25 8.34 -12.29 -12.19
CA ALA A 25 7.84 -11.09 -11.56
C ALA A 25 7.48 -10.00 -12.59
N ALA A 26 8.39 -9.70 -13.51
CA ALA A 26 8.14 -8.74 -14.59
C ALA A 26 6.93 -9.12 -15.46
N HIS A 27 6.74 -10.42 -15.73
CA HIS A 27 5.55 -10.90 -16.43
C HIS A 27 4.27 -10.68 -15.60
N MET A 28 4.28 -10.91 -14.28
CA MET A 28 3.12 -10.62 -13.42
C MET A 28 2.78 -9.13 -13.41
N HIS A 29 3.78 -8.24 -13.31
CA HIS A 29 3.59 -6.79 -13.45
C HIS A 29 3.00 -6.42 -14.81
N TRP A 30 3.47 -7.04 -15.90
CA TRP A 30 2.93 -6.83 -17.24
C TRP A 30 1.46 -7.28 -17.35
N VAL A 31 1.13 -8.47 -16.83
CA VAL A 31 -0.25 -8.95 -16.81
C VAL A 31 -1.15 -8.01 -16.01
N PHE A 32 -0.68 -7.53 -14.86
CA PHE A 32 -1.41 -6.54 -14.07
C PHE A 32 -1.63 -5.23 -14.85
N LEU A 33 -0.59 -4.67 -15.47
CA LEU A 33 -0.70 -3.48 -16.31
C LEU A 33 -1.81 -3.62 -17.36
N THR A 34 -1.89 -4.78 -18.03
CA THR A 34 -2.82 -5.00 -19.14
C THR A 34 -4.24 -5.39 -18.72
N HIS A 35 -4.49 -5.74 -17.44
CA HIS A 35 -5.78 -6.20 -16.94
C HIS A 35 -6.35 -5.35 -15.79
N ALA A 36 -5.56 -4.51 -15.13
CA ALA A 36 -6.02 -3.69 -14.02
C ALA A 36 -7.09 -2.66 -14.41
N GLU A 37 -7.07 -2.23 -15.67
CA GLU A 37 -8.05 -1.34 -16.31
C GLU A 37 -8.34 -0.06 -15.50
N GLY A 38 -9.60 0.20 -15.10
CA GLY A 38 -9.99 1.41 -14.36
C GLY A 38 -9.22 1.64 -13.05
N LEU A 39 -9.07 2.89 -12.67
CA LEU A 39 -8.46 3.30 -11.40
C LEU A 39 -9.50 3.18 -10.28
N TRP A 40 -9.15 2.47 -9.22
CA TRP A 40 -10.01 2.42 -8.04
C TRP A 40 -9.91 3.73 -7.23
N ARG A 41 -10.83 3.94 -6.30
CA ARG A 41 -11.01 5.21 -5.59
C ARG A 41 -9.73 5.87 -5.05
N ASP A 42 -8.81 5.07 -4.47
CA ASP A 42 -7.57 5.62 -3.90
C ASP A 42 -6.61 6.11 -4.98
N GLU A 43 -6.54 5.42 -6.12
CA GLU A 43 -5.75 5.84 -7.28
C GLU A 43 -6.38 7.06 -7.96
N ALA A 44 -7.71 7.04 -8.14
CA ALA A 44 -8.46 8.16 -8.71
C ALA A 44 -8.30 9.43 -7.86
N GLY A 45 -8.38 9.30 -6.53
CA GLY A 45 -8.17 10.40 -5.60
C GLY A 45 -6.76 10.99 -5.68
N LEU A 46 -5.72 10.14 -5.73
CA LEU A 46 -4.34 10.62 -5.87
C LEU A 46 -4.10 11.32 -7.21
N VAL A 47 -4.62 10.77 -8.32
CA VAL A 47 -4.50 11.41 -9.64
C VAL A 47 -5.21 12.76 -9.62
N ARG A 48 -6.39 12.85 -9.00
CA ARG A 48 -7.10 14.11 -8.84
C ARG A 48 -6.30 15.09 -8.00
N LEU A 49 -5.76 14.68 -6.86
CA LEU A 49 -4.89 15.48 -6.01
C LEU A 49 -3.68 16.03 -6.78
N ALA A 50 -3.02 15.17 -7.55
CA ALA A 50 -1.87 15.55 -8.37
C ALA A 50 -2.20 16.56 -9.49
N THR A 51 -3.43 16.58 -9.96
CA THR A 51 -3.90 17.43 -11.07
C THR A 51 -4.60 18.71 -10.64
N PHE A 52 -4.63 19.06 -9.37
CA PHE A 52 -5.11 20.37 -8.92
C PHE A 52 -4.34 21.51 -9.62
N PRO A 53 -4.97 22.66 -9.90
CA PRO A 53 -4.35 23.74 -10.69
C PRO A 53 -3.00 24.21 -10.13
N SER A 54 -2.87 24.39 -8.82
CA SER A 54 -1.68 24.92 -8.18
C SER A 54 -1.06 23.96 -7.16
N TRP A 55 0.25 24.10 -6.88
CA TRP A 55 0.90 23.40 -5.79
C TRP A 55 0.37 23.78 -4.40
N LYS A 56 -0.18 25.00 -4.28
CA LYS A 56 -0.82 25.45 -3.04
C LYS A 56 -2.05 24.60 -2.74
N GLU A 57 -2.92 24.39 -3.74
CA GLU A 57 -4.11 23.55 -3.60
C GLU A 57 -3.74 22.07 -3.32
N VAL A 58 -2.72 21.55 -4.02
CA VAL A 58 -2.19 20.20 -3.72
C VAL A 58 -1.79 20.09 -2.25
N TRP A 59 -1.05 21.09 -1.73
CA TRP A 59 -0.59 21.11 -0.34
C TRP A 59 -1.73 21.22 0.67
N GLU A 60 -2.72 22.05 0.38
CA GLU A 60 -3.92 22.22 1.21
C GLU A 60 -4.79 20.95 1.27
N MET A 61 -4.79 20.15 0.20
CA MET A 61 -5.57 18.91 0.09
C MET A 61 -4.80 17.65 0.52
N LEU A 62 -3.48 17.72 0.74
CA LEU A 62 -2.69 16.58 1.25
C LEU A 62 -3.25 15.93 2.51
N PRO A 63 -3.84 16.68 3.48
CA PRO A 63 -4.46 16.07 4.64
C PRO A 63 -5.53 15.03 4.29
N HIS A 64 -6.17 15.10 3.14
CA HIS A 64 -7.26 14.21 2.73
C HIS A 64 -6.79 12.91 2.03
N ASP A 65 -5.49 12.76 1.73
CA ASP A 65 -4.96 11.56 1.07
C ASP A 65 -3.91 10.79 1.89
N HIS A 66 -3.57 11.25 3.10
CA HIS A 66 -2.64 10.60 4.05
C HIS A 66 -1.26 10.27 3.47
N CYS A 67 -0.86 10.85 2.35
CA CYS A 67 0.44 10.62 1.74
C CYS A 67 1.31 11.89 1.70
N PRO A 68 2.64 11.77 1.80
CA PRO A 68 3.54 12.87 1.50
C PRO A 68 3.55 13.23 0.01
N ILE A 69 4.25 14.34 -0.32
CA ILE A 69 4.19 15.00 -1.64
C ILE A 69 4.82 14.20 -2.79
N LEU A 70 5.67 13.20 -2.54
CA LEU A 70 6.48 12.57 -3.60
C LEU A 70 5.62 11.94 -4.70
N LEU A 71 4.61 11.15 -4.32
CA LEU A 71 3.75 10.50 -5.31
C LEU A 71 2.86 11.49 -6.07
N PRO A 72 2.15 12.43 -5.42
CA PRO A 72 1.49 13.53 -6.14
C PRO A 72 2.42 14.26 -7.11
N ALA A 73 3.67 14.51 -6.74
CA ALA A 73 4.65 15.17 -7.61
C ALA A 73 5.04 14.30 -8.81
N LEU A 74 5.25 13.01 -8.63
CA LEU A 74 5.56 12.08 -9.71
C LEU A 74 4.40 11.97 -10.70
N VAL A 75 3.18 11.76 -10.21
CA VAL A 75 1.98 11.70 -11.05
C VAL A 75 1.75 13.02 -11.79
N ARG A 76 1.89 14.15 -11.10
CA ARG A 76 1.80 15.49 -11.74
C ARG A 76 2.81 15.68 -12.85
N THR A 77 4.05 15.26 -12.63
CA THR A 77 5.11 15.35 -13.64
C THR A 77 4.80 14.47 -14.84
N TRP A 78 4.32 13.26 -14.60
CA TRP A 78 3.93 12.30 -15.62
C TRP A 78 2.78 12.84 -16.49
N VAL A 79 1.73 13.37 -15.86
CA VAL A 79 0.59 13.99 -16.56
C VAL A 79 1.03 15.22 -17.35
N LYS A 80 1.89 16.08 -16.78
CA LYS A 80 2.43 17.26 -17.50
C LYS A 80 3.36 16.88 -18.66
N ALA A 81 3.98 15.72 -18.62
CA ALA A 81 4.77 15.18 -19.74
C ALA A 81 3.89 14.60 -20.88
N GLY A 82 2.55 14.63 -20.72
CA GLY A 82 1.60 14.17 -21.74
C GLY A 82 1.08 12.74 -21.54
N PHE A 83 1.49 12.04 -20.47
CA PHE A 83 1.11 10.65 -20.19
C PHE A 83 0.05 10.55 -19.09
N GLY A 84 -1.11 11.10 -19.28
CA GLY A 84 -2.16 11.07 -18.26
C GLY A 84 -3.56 11.17 -18.83
N GLN A 85 -3.69 11.01 -20.15
CA GLN A 85 -4.95 11.10 -20.88
C GLN A 85 -5.86 9.89 -20.60
N THR A 86 -5.25 8.72 -20.43
CA THR A 86 -5.95 7.46 -20.22
C THR A 86 -5.49 6.78 -18.93
N ASP A 87 -6.32 5.90 -18.37
CA ASP A 87 -5.94 5.09 -17.21
C ASP A 87 -4.77 4.17 -17.52
N PHE A 88 -4.67 3.66 -18.75
CA PHE A 88 -3.54 2.84 -19.18
C PHE A 88 -2.21 3.61 -19.12
N GLU A 89 -2.16 4.85 -19.60
CA GLU A 89 -0.95 5.68 -19.51
C GLU A 89 -0.51 5.93 -18.06
N LEU A 90 -1.49 6.16 -17.16
CA LEU A 90 -1.21 6.29 -15.73
C LEU A 90 -0.68 4.96 -15.15
N ARG A 91 -1.29 3.83 -15.53
CA ARG A 91 -0.83 2.51 -15.08
C ARG A 91 0.57 2.15 -15.57
N VAL A 92 1.03 2.69 -16.70
CA VAL A 92 2.44 2.55 -17.15
C VAL A 92 3.39 3.17 -16.14
N LEU A 93 3.05 4.31 -15.51
CA LEU A 93 3.85 4.86 -14.41
C LEU A 93 3.91 3.89 -13.23
N GLY A 94 2.75 3.35 -12.81
CA GLY A 94 2.68 2.36 -11.74
C GLY A 94 3.56 1.14 -12.02
N PHE A 95 3.44 0.57 -13.21
CA PHE A 95 4.27 -0.54 -13.70
C PHE A 95 5.78 -0.22 -13.62
N CYS A 96 6.19 0.95 -14.08
CA CYS A 96 7.58 1.38 -13.98
C CYS A 96 8.06 1.46 -12.51
N LEU A 97 7.22 2.01 -11.63
CA LEU A 97 7.54 2.12 -10.20
C LEU A 97 7.61 0.75 -9.52
N GLY A 98 6.68 -0.16 -9.84
CA GLY A 98 6.66 -1.51 -9.29
C GLY A 98 7.88 -2.35 -9.69
N LEU A 99 8.34 -2.22 -10.93
CA LEU A 99 9.56 -2.90 -11.42
C LEU A 99 10.85 -2.43 -10.73
N LEU A 100 10.86 -1.26 -10.10
CA LEU A 100 12.03 -0.80 -9.35
C LEU A 100 12.35 -1.69 -8.14
N LEU A 101 11.35 -2.33 -7.53
CA LEU A 101 11.58 -3.15 -6.34
C LEU A 101 12.45 -4.39 -6.62
N PRO A 102 12.14 -5.26 -7.59
CA PRO A 102 13.03 -6.38 -7.94
C PRO A 102 14.40 -5.90 -8.42
N ILE A 103 14.50 -4.78 -9.14
CA ILE A 103 15.78 -4.17 -9.52
C ILE A 103 16.58 -3.78 -8.27
N CYS A 104 15.97 -3.12 -7.29
CA CYS A 104 16.63 -2.71 -6.06
C CYS A 104 17.07 -3.91 -5.20
N PHE A 105 16.39 -5.05 -5.24
CA PHE A 105 16.89 -6.28 -4.61
C PHE A 105 18.21 -6.74 -5.21
N TRP A 106 18.35 -6.68 -6.54
CA TRP A 106 19.61 -6.97 -7.23
C TRP A 106 20.70 -5.96 -6.84
N VAL A 107 20.39 -4.67 -6.85
CA VAL A 107 21.34 -3.60 -6.47
C VAL A 107 21.81 -3.78 -5.03
N ALA A 108 20.89 -4.00 -4.10
CA ALA A 108 21.23 -4.20 -2.68
C ALA A 108 22.10 -5.45 -2.48
N SER A 109 21.75 -6.57 -3.11
CA SER A 109 22.54 -7.79 -3.04
C SER A 109 23.95 -7.61 -3.62
N ARG A 110 24.11 -6.83 -4.69
CA ARG A 110 25.43 -6.52 -5.29
C ARG A 110 26.28 -5.63 -4.39
N ILE A 111 25.68 -4.64 -3.76
CA ILE A 111 26.40 -3.73 -2.85
C ILE A 111 26.83 -4.48 -1.58
N MET A 112 25.97 -5.29 -1.02
CA MET A 112 26.20 -5.85 0.33
C MET A 112 26.99 -7.18 0.30
N ARG A 113 26.75 -8.08 -0.63
CA ARG A 113 27.33 -9.43 -0.59
C ARG A 113 27.76 -10.02 -1.94
N LYS A 114 27.56 -9.32 -3.05
CA LYS A 114 27.84 -9.78 -4.44
C LYS A 114 27.14 -11.10 -4.81
N GLY A 115 26.01 -11.40 -4.16
CA GLY A 115 25.20 -12.61 -4.36
C GLY A 115 24.01 -12.42 -5.30
N VAL A 116 23.10 -13.39 -5.30
CA VAL A 116 21.80 -13.37 -6.00
C VAL A 116 20.70 -13.24 -4.94
N PRO A 117 19.75 -12.30 -5.06
CA PRO A 117 18.72 -12.07 -4.04
C PRO A 117 17.54 -13.05 -4.18
N LEU A 118 17.79 -14.37 -4.11
CA LEU A 118 16.76 -15.38 -4.35
C LEU A 118 15.58 -15.25 -3.37
N LEU A 119 15.85 -15.03 -2.09
CA LEU A 119 14.82 -14.94 -1.06
C LEU A 119 13.93 -13.70 -1.26
N PRO A 120 14.46 -12.46 -1.43
CA PRO A 120 13.66 -11.27 -1.76
C PRO A 120 12.84 -11.43 -3.04
N LEU A 121 13.42 -12.01 -4.09
CA LEU A 121 12.71 -12.22 -5.34
C LEU A 121 11.54 -13.21 -5.19
N ALA A 122 11.73 -14.30 -4.45
CA ALA A 122 10.72 -15.33 -4.29
C ALA A 122 9.58 -14.92 -3.32
N LEU A 123 9.92 -14.29 -2.19
CA LEU A 123 8.93 -13.99 -1.14
C LEU A 123 8.23 -12.64 -1.32
N VAL A 124 8.87 -11.68 -1.99
CA VAL A 124 8.34 -10.32 -2.11
C VAL A 124 8.06 -9.94 -3.56
N ALA A 125 9.01 -10.14 -4.50
CA ALA A 125 8.78 -9.71 -5.88
C ALA A 125 7.71 -10.54 -6.62
N LEU A 126 7.42 -11.76 -6.18
CA LEU A 126 6.32 -12.60 -6.72
C LEU A 126 5.03 -12.52 -5.88
N ASN A 127 5.00 -11.74 -4.79
CA ASN A 127 3.81 -11.64 -3.95
C ASN A 127 2.73 -10.80 -4.65
N ALA A 128 1.55 -11.37 -4.84
CA ALA A 128 0.44 -10.73 -5.55
C ALA A 128 0.00 -9.40 -4.90
N THR A 129 -0.05 -9.35 -3.56
CA THR A 129 -0.35 -8.10 -2.84
C THR A 129 0.71 -7.04 -3.09
N VAL A 130 1.99 -7.42 -3.10
CA VAL A 130 3.11 -6.49 -3.36
C VAL A 130 3.06 -5.95 -4.78
N ILE A 131 2.81 -6.79 -5.79
CA ILE A 131 2.72 -6.35 -7.18
C ILE A 131 1.52 -5.40 -7.35
N ARG A 132 0.33 -5.82 -6.96
CA ARG A 132 -0.90 -5.04 -7.12
C ARG A 132 -0.83 -3.67 -6.45
N THR A 133 -0.28 -3.61 -5.24
CA THR A 133 -0.15 -2.36 -4.49
C THR A 133 1.14 -1.60 -4.80
N GLY A 134 2.14 -2.28 -5.34
CA GLY A 134 3.38 -1.70 -5.83
C GLY A 134 3.19 -0.91 -7.12
N ASP A 135 2.32 -1.40 -8.01
CA ASP A 135 1.96 -0.76 -9.28
C ASP A 135 0.81 0.26 -9.11
N SER A 136 0.26 0.38 -7.92
CA SER A 136 -0.70 1.43 -7.61
C SER A 136 0.01 2.77 -7.34
N PHE A 137 -0.74 3.86 -7.43
CA PHE A 137 -0.21 5.21 -7.12
C PHE A 137 -0.16 5.46 -5.61
N ARG A 138 0.15 4.44 -4.81
CA ARG A 138 0.28 4.55 -3.34
C ARG A 138 1.73 4.32 -2.91
N GLY A 139 2.11 4.87 -1.79
CA GLY A 139 3.48 4.86 -1.30
C GLY A 139 4.06 3.49 -0.93
N TYR A 140 3.31 2.41 -1.09
CA TYR A 140 3.70 1.10 -0.55
C TYR A 140 4.87 0.48 -1.32
N GLY A 141 4.75 0.34 -2.63
CA GLY A 141 5.79 -0.29 -3.47
C GLY A 141 7.03 0.59 -3.59
N LEU A 142 6.86 1.86 -3.99
CA LEU A 142 7.98 2.80 -4.10
C LEU A 142 8.66 3.02 -2.74
N GLY A 143 7.88 3.08 -1.64
CA GLY A 143 8.42 3.19 -0.29
C GLY A 143 9.26 1.99 0.10
N GLY A 144 8.81 0.77 -0.21
CA GLY A 144 9.60 -0.45 -0.03
C GLY A 144 10.89 -0.44 -0.85
N THR A 145 10.80 -0.02 -2.11
CA THR A 145 11.96 0.14 -3.02
C THR A 145 13.01 1.08 -2.46
N LEU A 146 12.58 2.27 -2.00
CA LEU A 146 13.47 3.28 -1.42
C LEU A 146 14.11 2.81 -0.13
N ASN A 147 13.38 2.06 0.71
CA ASN A 147 13.91 1.48 1.94
C ASN A 147 14.99 0.42 1.67
N VAL A 148 14.79 -0.44 0.65
CA VAL A 148 15.79 -1.42 0.22
C VAL A 148 17.07 -0.74 -0.29
N LEU A 149 16.90 0.29 -1.11
CA LEU A 149 18.03 1.05 -1.64
C LEU A 149 18.76 1.81 -0.53
N LEU A 150 18.03 2.45 0.37
CA LEU A 150 18.60 3.14 1.53
C LEU A 150 19.42 2.20 2.40
N PHE A 151 18.90 1.01 2.70
CA PHE A 151 19.60 0.01 3.49
C PHE A 151 20.98 -0.34 2.89
N ALA A 152 21.01 -0.57 1.57
CA ALA A 152 22.25 -0.86 0.87
C ALA A 152 23.22 0.35 0.81
N LEU A 153 22.72 1.56 0.57
CA LEU A 153 23.53 2.78 0.53
C LEU A 153 24.08 3.14 1.92
N THR A 154 23.29 2.96 2.98
CA THR A 154 23.77 3.15 4.36
C THR A 154 24.90 2.19 4.67
N TRP A 155 24.80 0.93 4.27
CA TRP A 155 25.91 -0.03 4.38
C TRP A 155 27.17 0.45 3.62
N GLN A 156 27.01 0.99 2.42
CA GLN A 156 28.13 1.54 1.64
C GLN A 156 28.82 2.69 2.37
N VAL A 157 28.05 3.60 3.00
CA VAL A 157 28.58 4.70 3.82
C VAL A 157 29.30 4.17 5.06
N VAL A 158 28.75 3.13 5.70
CA VAL A 158 29.40 2.46 6.85
C VAL A 158 30.77 1.91 6.46
N GLN A 159 30.91 1.29 5.29
CA GLN A 159 32.16 0.70 4.83
C GLN A 159 33.17 1.73 4.30
N LYS A 160 32.70 2.66 3.49
CA LYS A 160 33.55 3.66 2.80
C LYS A 160 32.83 5.01 2.76
N PRO A 161 32.97 5.83 3.82
CA PRO A 161 32.35 7.14 3.86
C PRO A 161 32.95 8.05 2.77
N ALA A 162 32.13 8.40 1.78
CA ALA A 162 32.46 9.36 0.74
C ALA A 162 31.29 10.35 0.63
N PHE A 163 31.60 11.59 0.26
CA PHE A 163 30.57 12.64 0.12
C PHE A 163 29.42 12.21 -0.78
N LEU A 164 29.74 11.69 -1.97
CA LEU A 164 28.72 11.27 -2.96
C LEU A 164 27.83 10.14 -2.43
N SER A 165 28.40 9.10 -1.80
CA SER A 165 27.60 7.99 -1.25
C SER A 165 26.71 8.46 -0.10
N SER A 166 27.19 9.37 0.75
CA SER A 166 26.42 9.96 1.84
C SER A 166 25.31 10.86 1.33
N LEU A 167 25.58 11.66 0.30
CA LEU A 167 24.59 12.50 -0.36
C LEU A 167 23.48 11.66 -1.01
N LEU A 168 23.84 10.60 -1.73
CA LEU A 168 22.87 9.68 -2.34
C LEU A 168 22.03 8.96 -1.28
N ALA A 169 22.65 8.48 -0.19
CA ALA A 169 21.92 7.86 0.91
C ALA A 169 20.96 8.84 1.59
N SER A 170 21.39 10.10 1.81
CA SER A 170 20.53 11.16 2.36
C SER A 170 19.37 11.51 1.42
N LEU A 171 19.62 11.61 0.11
CA LEU A 171 18.58 11.85 -0.88
C LEU A 171 17.54 10.72 -0.87
N VAL A 172 17.99 9.46 -0.89
CA VAL A 172 17.08 8.30 -0.85
C VAL A 172 16.32 8.24 0.48
N ALA A 173 16.95 8.59 1.61
CA ALA A 173 16.28 8.68 2.91
C ALA A 173 15.16 9.73 2.90
N VAL A 174 15.43 10.92 2.37
CA VAL A 174 14.43 11.98 2.18
C VAL A 174 13.31 11.50 1.26
N LEU A 175 13.63 10.99 0.07
CA LEU A 175 12.61 10.47 -0.85
C LEU A 175 11.77 9.36 -0.22
N SER A 176 12.37 8.51 0.60
CA SER A 176 11.66 7.43 1.30
C SER A 176 10.58 7.97 2.24
N VAL A 177 10.91 8.94 3.10
CA VAL A 177 9.95 9.53 4.03
C VAL A 177 8.96 10.48 3.32
N GLN A 178 9.35 11.07 2.19
CA GLN A 178 8.48 11.85 1.31
C GLN A 178 7.54 10.97 0.46
N CYS A 179 7.79 9.67 0.41
CA CYS A 179 6.91 8.69 -0.22
C CYS A 179 5.84 8.17 0.75
N PHE A 180 6.25 7.86 2.00
CA PHE A 180 5.37 7.29 3.00
C PHE A 180 5.90 7.57 4.41
N TYR A 181 5.08 8.20 5.28
CA TYR A 181 5.50 8.65 6.62
C TYR A 181 6.10 7.53 7.48
N GLN A 182 5.53 6.33 7.44
CA GLN A 182 6.03 5.18 8.23
C GLN A 182 7.45 4.76 7.85
N ASN A 183 7.95 5.17 6.67
CA ASN A 183 9.32 4.86 6.25
C ASN A 183 10.39 5.49 7.16
N ALA A 184 10.03 6.51 7.95
CA ALA A 184 10.91 7.09 8.96
C ALA A 184 11.44 6.03 9.94
N PHE A 185 10.67 5.00 10.25
CA PHE A 185 11.07 3.91 11.16
C PHE A 185 12.09 2.96 10.51
N PHE A 186 12.01 2.75 9.18
CA PHE A 186 13.00 1.97 8.43
C PHE A 186 14.30 2.75 8.25
N VAL A 187 14.21 4.07 7.98
CA VAL A 187 15.37 4.97 7.98
C VAL A 187 16.06 4.93 9.33
N PHE A 188 15.32 5.05 10.42
CA PHE A 188 15.83 4.96 11.79
C PHE A 188 16.55 3.62 12.03
N ALA A 189 15.92 2.49 11.68
CA ALA A 189 16.50 1.16 11.86
C ALA A 189 17.81 0.98 11.07
N ALA A 190 17.87 1.43 9.82
CA ALA A 190 19.08 1.38 9.00
C ALA A 190 20.19 2.27 9.58
N CYS A 191 19.86 3.47 10.05
CA CYS A 191 20.84 4.38 10.66
C CYS A 191 21.38 3.86 11.99
N ILE A 192 20.52 3.32 12.88
CA ILE A 192 20.97 2.70 14.14
C ILE A 192 21.89 1.51 13.85
N ALA A 193 21.54 0.65 12.90
CA ALA A 193 22.39 -0.47 12.50
C ALA A 193 23.78 0.01 12.01
N GLY A 194 23.79 1.07 11.21
CA GLY A 194 25.04 1.68 10.75
C GLY A 194 25.88 2.26 11.88
N VAL A 195 25.26 2.97 12.80
CA VAL A 195 25.95 3.53 13.99
C VAL A 195 26.53 2.42 14.85
N VAL A 196 25.79 1.35 15.13
CA VAL A 196 26.25 0.21 15.92
C VAL A 196 27.49 -0.45 15.29
N VAL A 197 27.46 -0.71 13.98
CA VAL A 197 28.62 -1.27 13.26
C VAL A 197 29.82 -0.31 13.28
N CYS A 198 29.57 0.98 13.09
CA CYS A 198 30.64 1.99 13.16
C CYS A 198 31.26 2.10 14.55
N ALA A 199 30.44 2.02 15.60
CA ALA A 199 30.89 2.08 16.98
C ALA A 199 31.78 0.88 17.34
N THR A 200 31.38 -0.34 16.95
CA THR A 200 32.21 -1.54 17.16
C THR A 200 33.54 -1.49 16.41
N GLY A 201 33.54 -0.90 15.21
CA GLY A 201 34.74 -0.69 14.40
C GLY A 201 35.51 0.60 14.69
N ARG A 202 35.08 1.42 15.68
CA ARG A 202 35.64 2.75 16.03
C ARG A 202 35.71 3.72 14.85
N ARG A 203 34.76 3.62 13.89
CA ARG A 203 34.69 4.44 12.67
C ARG A 203 33.78 5.65 12.87
N TRP A 204 34.15 6.58 13.75
CA TRP A 204 33.31 7.72 14.16
C TRP A 204 32.90 8.63 12.99
N ARG A 205 33.75 8.77 11.99
CA ARG A 205 33.44 9.56 10.77
C ARG A 205 32.25 8.94 10.01
N SER A 206 32.24 7.61 9.80
CA SER A 206 31.12 6.90 9.19
C SER A 206 29.86 6.98 10.04
N ALA A 207 30.01 6.91 11.38
CA ALA A 207 28.87 7.06 12.30
C ALA A 207 28.21 8.44 12.15
N LEU A 208 28.99 9.52 12.09
CA LEU A 208 28.47 10.87 11.90
C LEU A 208 27.73 11.03 10.58
N TRP A 209 28.28 10.49 9.48
CA TRP A 209 27.58 10.49 8.19
C TRP A 209 26.26 9.71 8.26
N THR A 210 26.24 8.56 8.94
CA THR A 210 25.04 7.75 9.11
C THR A 210 23.97 8.48 9.94
N VAL A 211 24.36 9.17 11.01
CA VAL A 211 23.45 10.06 11.77
C VAL A 211 22.92 11.18 10.88
N GLY A 212 23.79 11.80 10.07
CA GLY A 212 23.43 12.86 9.13
C GLY A 212 22.34 12.42 8.14
N ILE A 213 22.39 11.18 7.63
CA ILE A 213 21.34 10.60 6.77
C ILE A 213 19.98 10.60 7.50
N GLY A 214 19.94 10.11 8.74
CA GLY A 214 18.69 10.09 9.54
C GLY A 214 18.17 11.49 9.84
N LEU A 215 19.06 12.42 10.19
CA LEU A 215 18.70 13.82 10.48
C LEU A 215 18.13 14.53 9.26
N THR A 216 18.71 14.35 8.07
CA THR A 216 18.16 14.97 6.84
C THR A 216 16.75 14.48 6.53
N ALA A 217 16.49 13.19 6.71
CA ALA A 217 15.14 12.64 6.57
C ALA A 217 14.16 13.23 7.61
N ALA A 218 14.58 13.31 8.89
CA ALA A 218 13.75 13.86 9.96
C ALA A 218 13.41 15.34 9.73
N VAL A 219 14.41 16.15 9.37
CA VAL A 219 14.23 17.59 9.05
C VAL A 219 13.27 17.78 7.88
N SER A 220 13.32 16.91 6.86
CA SER A 220 12.43 16.99 5.71
C SER A 220 10.96 16.75 6.04
N LEU A 221 10.64 16.15 7.20
CA LEU A 221 9.28 15.93 7.69
C LEU A 221 8.70 17.11 8.48
N ILE A 222 9.52 18.07 8.91
CA ILE A 222 9.05 19.22 9.72
C ILE A 222 7.88 19.97 9.06
N PRO A 223 7.90 20.26 7.72
CA PRO A 223 6.80 20.95 7.07
C PRO A 223 5.45 20.21 7.12
N TYR A 224 5.48 18.90 7.33
CA TYR A 224 4.25 18.08 7.39
C TYR A 224 3.59 18.07 8.77
N PHE A 225 4.23 18.59 9.79
CA PHE A 225 3.64 18.61 11.14
C PHE A 225 2.24 19.25 11.19
N PRO A 226 2.01 20.42 10.56
CA PRO A 226 0.65 21.01 10.50
C PRO A 226 -0.33 20.14 9.70
N ILE A 227 0.13 19.49 8.61
CA ILE A 227 -0.69 18.60 7.77
C ILE A 227 -1.15 17.38 8.58
N ILE A 228 -0.20 16.69 9.24
CA ILE A 228 -0.48 15.53 10.08
C ILE A 228 -1.45 15.92 11.22
N ARG A 229 -1.28 17.10 11.81
CA ARG A 229 -2.15 17.60 12.87
C ARG A 229 -3.58 17.86 12.36
N ARG A 230 -3.73 18.51 11.19
CA ARG A 230 -5.05 18.70 10.54
C ARG A 230 -5.68 17.36 10.20
N ALA A 231 -4.89 16.42 9.66
CA ALA A 231 -5.34 15.07 9.41
C ALA A 231 -5.93 14.43 10.66
N GLN A 232 -5.24 14.52 11.78
CA GLN A 232 -5.72 14.00 13.06
C GLN A 232 -7.01 14.67 13.57
N ASP A 233 -7.21 15.93 13.28
CA ASP A 233 -8.40 16.68 13.75
C ASP A 233 -9.61 16.46 12.82
N SER A 234 -9.39 16.27 11.53
CA SER A 234 -10.46 16.33 10.53
C SER A 234 -11.11 15.00 10.20
N TYR A 235 -10.40 13.87 10.26
CA TYR A 235 -10.93 12.61 9.71
C TYR A 235 -10.47 11.31 10.35
N LEU A 236 -9.70 11.35 11.39
CA LEU A 236 -9.51 10.13 12.19
C LEU A 236 -10.74 9.95 13.07
N LEU A 237 -11.71 9.24 12.52
CA LEU A 237 -13.03 9.07 13.08
C LEU A 237 -13.00 8.26 14.36
N GLU A 238 -12.10 7.26 14.44
CA GLU A 238 -11.88 6.47 15.64
C GLU A 238 -10.40 6.11 15.79
N LYS A 239 -9.88 6.26 17.00
CA LYS A 239 -8.65 5.62 17.42
C LYS A 239 -8.95 4.18 17.82
N ILE A 240 -8.47 3.26 17.02
CA ILE A 240 -8.49 1.84 17.41
C ILE A 240 -7.31 1.61 18.34
N GLY A 241 -7.59 1.36 19.63
CA GLY A 241 -6.54 0.99 20.58
C GLY A 241 -5.70 -0.16 20.01
N PHE A 242 -4.37 0.00 20.00
CA PHE A 242 -3.47 -1.02 19.47
C PHE A 242 -3.70 -2.36 20.17
N ARG A 243 -4.11 -3.35 19.39
CA ARG A 243 -4.18 -4.77 19.80
C ARG A 243 -3.22 -5.57 18.94
N PHE A 244 -2.28 -6.24 19.57
CA PHE A 244 -1.31 -7.08 18.85
C PHE A 244 -1.98 -8.13 17.98
N SER A 245 -3.09 -8.72 18.44
CA SER A 245 -3.89 -9.70 17.66
C SER A 245 -4.38 -9.14 16.33
N LEU A 246 -4.90 -7.91 16.33
CA LEU A 246 -5.40 -7.25 15.11
C LEU A 246 -4.26 -6.93 14.14
N GLY A 247 -3.15 -6.41 14.66
CA GLY A 247 -1.94 -6.17 13.84
C GLY A 247 -1.38 -7.47 13.26
N TRP A 248 -1.37 -8.55 14.06
CA TRP A 248 -0.94 -9.88 13.60
C TRP A 248 -1.88 -10.45 12.53
N GLU A 249 -3.17 -10.32 12.70
CA GLU A 249 -4.16 -10.74 11.71
C GLU A 249 -3.92 -10.04 10.37
N THR A 250 -3.80 -8.72 10.39
CA THR A 250 -3.62 -7.92 9.17
C THR A 250 -2.30 -8.22 8.46
N ILE A 251 -1.17 -8.29 9.20
CA ILE A 251 0.11 -8.66 8.58
C ILE A 251 0.09 -10.10 8.07
N SER A 252 -0.61 -11.01 8.77
CA SER A 252 -0.75 -12.39 8.33
C SER A 252 -1.36 -12.46 6.94
N HIS A 253 -2.38 -11.67 6.63
CA HIS A 253 -2.96 -11.62 5.28
C HIS A 253 -1.95 -11.20 4.20
N ALA A 254 -1.00 -10.32 4.51
CA ALA A 254 0.03 -9.90 3.56
C ALA A 254 1.11 -10.97 3.32
N ILE A 255 1.52 -11.68 4.39
CA ILE A 255 2.63 -12.65 4.35
C ILE A 255 2.18 -14.12 4.20
N ASP A 256 0.89 -14.40 4.25
CA ASP A 256 0.32 -15.75 4.07
C ASP A 256 0.17 -16.15 2.58
N PHE A 257 0.76 -15.38 1.70
CA PHE A 257 0.89 -15.69 0.28
C PHE A 257 2.19 -16.48 0.03
N PRO A 258 2.20 -17.51 -0.83
CA PRO A 258 1.12 -17.96 -1.74
C PRO A 258 0.12 -18.98 -1.14
N LEU A 259 0.34 -19.47 0.05
CA LEU A 259 -0.51 -20.49 0.67
C LEU A 259 -0.78 -20.15 2.14
N PRO A 260 -1.96 -20.51 2.66
CA PRO A 260 -2.26 -20.41 4.10
C PRO A 260 -1.20 -21.11 4.95
N GLY A 261 -0.74 -20.42 6.00
CA GLY A 261 0.34 -20.91 6.85
C GLY A 261 1.74 -20.42 6.45
N PHE A 262 1.90 -19.76 5.31
CA PHE A 262 3.20 -19.26 4.84
C PHE A 262 3.78 -18.18 5.78
N LYS A 263 2.96 -17.51 6.56
CA LYS A 263 3.37 -16.62 7.65
C LYS A 263 4.34 -17.30 8.64
N TRP A 264 4.19 -18.58 8.90
CA TRP A 264 5.09 -19.30 9.81
C TRP A 264 6.50 -19.49 9.22
N LEU A 265 6.62 -19.56 7.90
CA LEU A 265 7.91 -19.50 7.22
C LEU A 265 8.61 -18.16 7.49
N TRP A 266 7.89 -17.04 7.40
CA TRP A 266 8.42 -15.71 7.72
C TRP A 266 8.89 -15.64 9.18
N VAL A 267 8.09 -16.12 10.13
CA VAL A 267 8.46 -16.18 11.55
C VAL A 267 9.71 -17.02 11.75
N ALA A 268 9.76 -18.22 11.15
CA ALA A 268 10.92 -19.10 11.27
C ALA A 268 12.19 -18.47 10.69
N LEU A 269 12.09 -17.80 9.53
CA LEU A 269 13.24 -17.11 8.92
C LEU A 269 13.71 -15.93 9.78
N VAL A 270 12.81 -15.15 10.36
CA VAL A 270 13.15 -14.05 11.28
C VAL A 270 13.87 -14.57 12.53
N LEU A 271 13.33 -15.60 13.18
CA LEU A 271 13.95 -16.20 14.36
C LEU A 271 15.32 -16.81 14.03
N LEU A 272 15.43 -17.50 12.90
CA LEU A 272 16.69 -18.05 12.41
C LEU A 272 17.72 -16.95 12.14
N ALA A 273 17.31 -15.84 11.50
CA ALA A 273 18.20 -14.72 11.21
C ALA A 273 18.70 -14.06 12.51
N ILE A 274 17.84 -13.84 13.49
CA ILE A 274 18.23 -13.30 14.79
C ILE A 274 19.21 -14.25 15.49
N TRP A 275 18.91 -15.54 15.52
CA TRP A 275 19.79 -16.55 16.11
C TRP A 275 21.17 -16.62 15.43
N VAL A 276 21.19 -16.68 14.09
CA VAL A 276 22.44 -16.67 13.30
C VAL A 276 23.22 -15.38 13.54
N GLY A 277 22.54 -14.24 13.55
CA GLY A 277 23.15 -12.95 13.78
C GLY A 277 23.81 -12.84 15.16
N ILE A 278 23.11 -13.18 16.21
CA ILE A 278 23.64 -13.19 17.59
C ILE A 278 24.80 -14.19 17.71
N SER A 279 24.62 -15.42 17.22
CA SER A 279 25.66 -16.45 17.26
C SER A 279 26.94 -16.02 16.54
N THR A 280 26.83 -15.36 15.39
CA THR A 280 27.97 -14.86 14.60
C THR A 280 28.67 -13.70 15.29
N THR A 281 27.93 -12.81 15.96
CA THR A 281 28.51 -11.67 16.68
C THR A 281 29.18 -12.04 17.98
N LEU A 282 28.70 -13.07 18.70
CA LEU A 282 29.27 -13.55 19.97
C LEU A 282 30.49 -14.43 19.78
N ARG A 283 30.70 -15.08 18.64
CA ARG A 283 31.90 -15.86 18.37
C ARG A 283 33.13 -14.98 18.29
N SER A 284 34.25 -15.42 18.89
CA SER A 284 35.52 -14.70 18.88
C SER A 284 36.00 -14.44 17.45
N ALA A 285 36.57 -13.27 17.21
CA ALA A 285 37.07 -12.87 15.90
C ALA A 285 38.20 -13.82 15.43
N GLY A 286 37.98 -14.49 14.30
CA GLY A 286 39.02 -15.20 13.55
C GLY A 286 39.82 -14.24 12.64
N PRO A 287 40.69 -14.74 11.78
CA PRO A 287 41.56 -13.93 10.93
C PRO A 287 40.79 -12.99 9.98
N THR A 288 41.46 -11.97 9.49
CA THR A 288 40.98 -10.76 8.82
C THR A 288 39.91 -10.91 7.71
N GLN A 289 39.76 -12.08 7.14
CA GLN A 289 38.79 -12.35 6.09
C GLN A 289 37.34 -12.46 6.61
N ASP A 290 37.17 -12.75 7.91
CA ASP A 290 35.87 -12.89 8.58
C ASP A 290 35.29 -11.56 9.08
N PHE A 291 36.10 -10.47 9.11
CA PHE A 291 35.70 -9.20 9.73
C PHE A 291 34.57 -8.51 8.96
N VAL A 292 34.70 -8.31 7.64
CA VAL A 292 33.66 -7.65 6.82
C VAL A 292 32.37 -8.49 6.78
N HIS A 293 32.53 -9.80 6.80
CA HIS A 293 31.41 -10.72 6.86
C HIS A 293 30.64 -10.57 8.18
N ARG A 294 31.33 -10.51 9.30
CA ARG A 294 30.73 -10.30 10.63
C ARG A 294 30.01 -8.96 10.73
N GLU A 295 30.59 -7.90 10.16
CA GLU A 295 29.99 -6.57 10.16
C GLU A 295 28.70 -6.50 9.35
N VAL A 296 28.62 -7.14 8.17
CA VAL A 296 27.39 -7.15 7.37
C VAL A 296 26.28 -7.94 8.07
N VAL A 297 26.63 -9.02 8.74
CA VAL A 297 25.68 -9.78 9.57
C VAL A 297 25.20 -8.94 10.77
N LEU A 298 26.12 -8.27 11.48
CA LEU A 298 25.77 -7.36 12.58
C LEU A 298 24.84 -6.26 12.09
N PHE A 299 25.14 -5.64 10.93
CA PHE A 299 24.31 -4.60 10.34
C PHE A 299 22.88 -5.08 10.04
N GLY A 300 22.74 -6.20 9.32
CA GLY A 300 21.44 -6.77 8.99
C GLY A 300 20.64 -7.22 10.22
N THR A 301 21.32 -7.84 11.21
CA THR A 301 20.68 -8.29 12.44
C THR A 301 20.21 -7.12 13.30
N THR A 302 21.04 -6.08 13.45
CA THR A 302 20.67 -4.88 14.21
C THR A 302 19.51 -4.16 13.52
N ALA A 303 19.54 -4.01 12.19
CA ALA A 303 18.44 -3.42 11.44
C ALA A 303 17.13 -4.17 11.64
N LEU A 304 17.16 -5.51 11.61
CA LEU A 304 15.99 -6.35 11.84
C LEU A 304 15.44 -6.23 13.27
N ILE A 305 16.32 -6.28 14.27
CA ILE A 305 15.94 -6.16 15.70
C ILE A 305 15.38 -4.77 16.01
N VAL A 306 15.88 -3.71 15.40
CA VAL A 306 15.38 -2.34 15.60
C VAL A 306 14.11 -2.09 14.81
N CYS A 307 14.02 -2.59 13.57
CA CYS A 307 12.88 -2.37 12.69
C CYS A 307 11.57 -2.90 13.26
N LEU A 308 11.55 -4.15 13.74
CA LEU A 308 10.30 -4.78 14.19
C LEU A 308 9.67 -4.07 15.40
N PRO A 309 10.38 -3.76 16.49
CA PRO A 309 9.81 -3.01 17.60
C PRO A 309 9.46 -1.56 17.23
N SER A 310 10.30 -0.88 16.44
CA SER A 310 10.00 0.50 16.04
C SER A 310 8.75 0.59 15.18
N PHE A 311 8.51 -0.37 14.30
CA PHE A 311 7.28 -0.45 13.53
C PHE A 311 6.06 -0.78 14.43
N ALA A 312 6.21 -1.67 15.41
CA ALA A 312 5.17 -1.96 16.40
C ALA A 312 4.85 -0.71 17.26
N ILE A 313 5.87 0.07 17.64
CA ILE A 313 5.69 1.36 18.31
C ILE A 313 4.92 2.34 17.42
N PHE A 314 5.25 2.40 16.12
CA PHE A 314 4.49 3.20 15.16
C PHE A 314 3.01 2.82 15.15
N LEU A 315 2.68 1.54 15.02
CA LEU A 315 1.28 1.08 15.03
C LEU A 315 0.57 1.44 16.33
N LYS A 316 1.27 1.33 17.47
CA LYS A 316 0.73 1.72 18.77
C LYS A 316 0.48 3.23 18.89
N LEU A 317 1.37 4.06 18.35
CA LEU A 317 1.25 5.52 18.40
C LEU A 317 0.21 6.03 17.39
N ALA A 318 0.13 5.40 16.22
CA ALA A 318 -0.82 5.77 15.19
C ALA A 318 -2.25 5.38 15.58
N GLU A 319 -2.43 4.22 16.22
CA GLU A 319 -3.75 3.67 16.63
C GLU A 319 -4.78 3.69 15.50
N LEU A 320 -4.32 3.45 14.27
CA LEU A 320 -5.14 3.47 13.07
C LEU A 320 -5.43 2.04 12.59
N PRO A 321 -6.60 1.82 11.96
CA PRO A 321 -6.86 0.58 11.26
C PRO A 321 -5.83 0.41 10.14
N THR A 322 -5.22 -0.76 10.07
CA THR A 322 -4.23 -1.09 9.04
C THR A 322 -4.82 -2.07 8.03
N GLN A 323 -4.26 -2.04 6.83
CA GLN A 323 -4.59 -2.93 5.73
C GLN A 323 -3.36 -3.77 5.35
N PRO A 324 -3.51 -4.94 4.73
CA PRO A 324 -2.37 -5.80 4.37
C PRO A 324 -1.27 -5.08 3.58
N TRP A 325 -1.62 -4.16 2.71
CA TRP A 325 -0.67 -3.39 1.89
C TRP A 325 0.17 -2.38 2.66
N TYR A 326 -0.24 -1.95 3.87
CA TYR A 326 0.58 -1.08 4.71
C TYR A 326 1.88 -1.76 5.17
N TYR A 327 1.92 -3.08 5.13
CA TYR A 327 3.08 -3.88 5.51
C TYR A 327 4.06 -4.16 4.37
N VAL A 328 3.76 -3.77 3.12
CA VAL A 328 4.65 -4.00 1.97
C VAL A 328 6.05 -3.40 2.16
N PRO A 329 6.23 -2.15 2.65
CA PRO A 329 7.55 -1.62 2.94
C PRO A 329 8.29 -2.40 4.05
N LEU A 330 7.56 -2.90 5.05
CA LEU A 330 8.11 -3.75 6.11
C LEU A 330 8.60 -5.09 5.52
N MET A 331 7.79 -5.75 4.69
CA MET A 331 8.14 -7.01 4.04
C MET A 331 9.41 -6.84 3.19
N ALA A 332 9.51 -5.78 2.39
CA ALA A 332 10.66 -5.48 1.56
C ALA A 332 11.93 -5.23 2.40
N PHE A 333 11.82 -4.51 3.51
CA PHE A 333 12.95 -4.25 4.40
C PHE A 333 13.39 -5.49 5.17
N VAL A 334 12.44 -6.23 5.75
CA VAL A 334 12.71 -7.45 6.51
C VAL A 334 13.37 -8.51 5.62
N VAL A 335 12.84 -8.75 4.42
CA VAL A 335 13.39 -9.80 3.54
C VAL A 335 14.82 -9.51 3.11
N VAL A 336 15.21 -8.25 2.93
CA VAL A 336 16.61 -7.89 2.63
C VAL A 336 17.51 -8.11 3.84
N CYS A 337 17.04 -7.80 5.05
CA CYS A 337 17.77 -8.15 6.28
C CYS A 337 17.96 -9.67 6.40
N LEU A 338 16.89 -10.45 6.16
CA LEU A 338 16.96 -11.93 6.16
C LEU A 338 17.95 -12.44 5.12
N ASP A 339 17.88 -11.94 3.90
CA ASP A 339 18.75 -12.35 2.80
C ASP A 339 20.23 -12.07 3.13
N VAL A 340 20.53 -10.91 3.69
CA VAL A 340 21.90 -10.52 4.07
C VAL A 340 22.42 -11.39 5.20
N VAL A 341 21.67 -11.59 6.29
CA VAL A 341 22.10 -12.33 7.45
C VAL A 341 22.24 -13.82 7.15
N LEU A 342 21.21 -14.42 6.56
CA LEU A 342 21.15 -15.87 6.36
C LEU A 342 22.02 -16.34 5.20
N SER A 343 22.11 -15.60 4.10
CA SER A 343 23.00 -15.96 2.99
C SER A 343 24.47 -15.77 3.31
N SER A 344 24.77 -15.01 4.35
CA SER A 344 26.12 -14.83 4.88
C SER A 344 26.48 -15.91 5.91
N SER A 345 25.63 -16.87 6.20
CA SER A 345 25.88 -17.95 7.16
C SER A 345 26.56 -19.17 6.50
N SER A 346 26.40 -20.33 7.06
CA SER A 346 27.00 -21.56 6.52
C SER A 346 26.45 -21.93 5.12
N LYS A 347 27.23 -22.67 4.36
CA LYS A 347 26.82 -23.16 3.01
C LYS A 347 25.52 -23.96 3.07
N TRP A 348 25.28 -24.68 4.15
CA TRP A 348 24.06 -25.44 4.38
C TRP A 348 22.83 -24.53 4.46
N VAL A 349 22.90 -23.46 5.24
CA VAL A 349 21.82 -22.48 5.35
C VAL A 349 21.57 -21.81 4.00
N SER A 350 22.62 -21.40 3.30
CA SER A 350 22.48 -20.81 1.96
C SER A 350 21.83 -21.77 0.95
N SER A 351 22.15 -23.06 0.98
CA SER A 351 21.52 -24.07 0.12
C SER A 351 20.05 -24.31 0.48
N LEU A 352 19.73 -24.37 1.77
CA LEU A 352 18.35 -24.48 2.26
C LEU A 352 17.52 -23.26 1.82
N LEU A 353 18.06 -22.06 1.95
CA LEU A 353 17.38 -20.84 1.52
C LEU A 353 17.14 -20.81 0.00
N ALA A 354 18.10 -21.27 -0.78
CA ALA A 354 17.91 -21.37 -2.24
C ALA A 354 16.79 -22.36 -2.59
N MET A 355 16.72 -23.49 -1.87
CA MET A 355 15.62 -24.45 -2.04
C MET A 355 14.27 -23.86 -1.62
N VAL A 356 14.21 -23.20 -0.46
CA VAL A 356 12.98 -22.50 0.02
C VAL A 356 12.54 -21.45 -1.01
N ALA A 357 13.47 -20.64 -1.52
CA ALA A 357 13.16 -19.63 -2.53
C ALA A 357 12.64 -20.24 -3.83
N LEU A 358 13.22 -21.35 -4.28
CA LEU A 358 12.76 -22.07 -5.48
C LEU A 358 11.35 -22.61 -5.32
N VAL A 359 11.08 -23.28 -4.20
CA VAL A 359 9.75 -23.83 -3.90
C VAL A 359 8.73 -22.72 -3.76
N ALA A 360 9.07 -21.65 -3.02
CA ALA A 360 8.20 -20.48 -2.87
C ALA A 360 7.87 -19.84 -4.23
N ALA A 361 8.87 -19.65 -5.10
CA ALA A 361 8.67 -19.06 -6.43
C ALA A 361 7.82 -19.96 -7.33
N ALA A 362 8.06 -21.28 -7.31
CA ALA A 362 7.31 -22.25 -8.11
C ALA A 362 5.82 -22.30 -7.73
N ILE A 363 5.49 -21.99 -6.49
CA ILE A 363 4.08 -21.92 -6.00
C ILE A 363 3.52 -20.51 -6.19
N ALA A 364 4.30 -19.46 -5.89
CA ALA A 364 3.82 -18.07 -5.90
C ALA A 364 3.38 -17.60 -7.29
N TYR A 365 4.11 -17.98 -8.33
CA TYR A 365 3.80 -17.56 -9.69
C TYR A 365 2.44 -18.08 -10.19
N PRO A 366 2.13 -19.39 -10.19
CA PRO A 366 0.83 -19.88 -10.67
C PRO A 366 -0.33 -19.46 -9.76
N VAL A 367 -0.12 -19.28 -8.45
CA VAL A 367 -1.16 -18.82 -7.52
C VAL A 367 -1.44 -17.32 -7.70
N GLY A 368 -0.43 -16.49 -7.89
CA GLY A 368 -0.58 -15.05 -8.01
C GLY A 368 -1.03 -14.57 -9.40
N LEU A 369 -0.69 -15.30 -10.46
CA LEU A 369 -0.99 -14.88 -11.83
C LEU A 369 -2.49 -14.66 -12.10
N PRO A 370 -3.43 -15.49 -11.62
CA PRO A 370 -4.86 -15.22 -11.75
C PRO A 370 -5.31 -13.92 -11.10
N GLU A 371 -4.74 -13.54 -9.95
CA GLU A 371 -5.07 -12.29 -9.27
C GLU A 371 -4.64 -11.06 -10.09
N MET A 372 -3.55 -11.18 -10.87
CA MET A 372 -3.08 -10.12 -11.76
C MET A 372 -4.01 -9.88 -12.95
N LYS A 373 -4.89 -10.81 -13.27
CA LYS A 373 -5.88 -10.69 -14.35
C LYS A 373 -7.17 -10.00 -13.91
N CYS A 374 -7.31 -9.69 -12.61
CA CYS A 374 -8.48 -9.00 -12.09
C CYS A 374 -8.32 -7.48 -12.27
N ARG A 375 -9.35 -6.85 -12.80
CA ARG A 375 -9.43 -5.39 -12.85
C ARG A 375 -9.54 -4.79 -11.45
N GLN A 376 -9.13 -3.54 -11.27
CA GLN A 376 -9.10 -2.90 -9.94
C GLN A 376 -10.47 -2.39 -9.49
N THR A 377 -11.34 -2.03 -10.44
CA THR A 377 -12.68 -1.53 -10.18
C THR A 377 -13.60 -1.90 -11.35
N ASN A 378 -14.91 -1.91 -11.13
CA ASN A 378 -15.90 -1.90 -12.20
C ASN A 378 -16.60 -0.54 -12.33
N MET A 379 -16.12 0.49 -11.64
CA MET A 379 -16.76 1.80 -11.61
C MET A 379 -16.78 2.49 -12.98
N ASP A 380 -15.74 2.34 -13.76
CA ASP A 380 -15.66 2.85 -15.15
C ASP A 380 -16.72 2.19 -16.06
N GLN A 381 -16.97 0.88 -15.89
CA GLN A 381 -18.02 0.16 -16.63
C GLN A 381 -19.41 0.60 -16.16
N ILE A 382 -19.61 0.77 -14.86
CA ILE A 382 -20.86 1.28 -14.28
C ILE A 382 -21.14 2.68 -14.82
N ALA A 383 -20.19 3.59 -14.71
CA ALA A 383 -20.34 4.97 -15.19
C ALA A 383 -20.60 5.02 -16.70
N THR A 384 -19.87 4.23 -17.49
CA THR A 384 -20.10 4.12 -18.94
C THR A 384 -21.52 3.66 -19.26
N ARG A 385 -22.05 2.73 -18.47
CA ARG A 385 -23.42 2.24 -18.66
C ARG A 385 -24.44 3.30 -18.25
N LEU A 386 -24.24 3.94 -17.09
CA LEU A 386 -25.13 4.99 -16.60
C LEU A 386 -25.11 6.26 -17.47
N ASN A 387 -23.99 6.60 -18.09
CA ASN A 387 -23.90 7.69 -19.08
C ASN A 387 -24.84 7.49 -20.27
N LYS A 388 -25.16 6.23 -20.60
CA LYS A 388 -26.05 5.88 -21.72
C LYS A 388 -27.50 5.66 -21.29
N GLU A 389 -27.71 5.09 -20.11
CA GLU A 389 -29.03 4.61 -19.66
C GLU A 389 -29.74 5.59 -18.74
N ALA A 390 -29.02 6.39 -17.94
CA ALA A 390 -29.64 7.31 -17.01
C ALA A 390 -30.08 8.59 -17.71
N ALA A 391 -31.37 8.91 -17.63
CA ALA A 391 -31.94 10.14 -18.15
C ALA A 391 -31.73 11.32 -17.19
N SER A 392 -31.83 12.55 -17.67
CA SER A 392 -31.63 13.77 -16.87
C SER A 392 -32.59 13.92 -15.68
N GLY A 393 -33.79 13.28 -15.75
CA GLY A 393 -34.74 13.23 -14.64
C GLY A 393 -34.47 12.14 -13.60
N ASP A 394 -33.62 11.17 -13.91
CA ASP A 394 -33.24 10.10 -13.00
C ASP A 394 -32.33 10.64 -11.88
N TYR A 395 -32.16 9.84 -10.82
CA TYR A 395 -31.28 10.18 -9.72
C TYR A 395 -30.35 9.01 -9.40
N ILE A 396 -29.04 9.29 -9.21
CA ILE A 396 -28.04 8.26 -8.94
C ILE A 396 -27.49 8.44 -7.51
N ILE A 397 -27.44 7.34 -6.76
CA ILE A 397 -26.87 7.28 -5.41
C ILE A 397 -25.67 6.35 -5.41
N VAL A 398 -24.54 6.80 -4.91
CA VAL A 398 -23.31 6.01 -4.79
C VAL A 398 -23.06 5.65 -3.34
N HIS A 399 -22.95 4.34 -3.06
CA HIS A 399 -22.69 3.79 -1.73
C HIS A 399 -21.67 2.64 -1.80
N PRO A 400 -20.67 2.60 -0.92
CA PRO A 400 -20.34 3.57 0.15
C PRO A 400 -19.84 4.91 -0.39
N TRP A 401 -19.92 5.94 0.46
CA TRP A 401 -19.60 7.33 0.13
C TRP A 401 -18.22 7.53 -0.52
N TYR A 402 -17.21 6.78 -0.09
CA TYR A 402 -15.84 6.88 -0.61
C TYR A 402 -15.70 6.43 -2.07
N CYS A 403 -16.65 5.65 -2.59
CA CYS A 403 -16.71 5.29 -4.02
C CYS A 403 -17.16 6.48 -4.89
N GLY A 404 -17.64 7.56 -4.29
CA GLY A 404 -17.93 8.81 -4.99
C GLY A 404 -16.71 9.39 -5.70
N VAL A 405 -15.49 9.14 -5.21
CA VAL A 405 -14.24 9.62 -5.84
C VAL A 405 -14.00 8.94 -7.20
N SER A 406 -14.12 7.62 -7.28
CA SER A 406 -14.01 6.89 -8.55
C SER A 406 -15.20 7.16 -9.47
N PHE A 407 -16.42 7.26 -8.92
CA PHE A 407 -17.59 7.62 -9.72
C PHE A 407 -17.45 9.01 -10.37
N ALA A 408 -17.02 10.01 -9.62
CA ALA A 408 -16.79 11.37 -10.13
C ALA A 408 -15.75 11.44 -11.28
N ARG A 409 -14.79 10.48 -11.31
CA ARG A 409 -13.81 10.40 -12.39
C ARG A 409 -14.43 9.95 -13.71
N TYR A 410 -15.36 9.00 -13.67
CA TYR A 410 -15.85 8.31 -14.87
C TYR A 410 -17.24 8.76 -15.33
N TYR A 411 -18.07 9.24 -14.42
CA TYR A 411 -19.42 9.65 -14.77
C TYR A 411 -19.43 11.06 -15.39
N GLN A 412 -20.01 11.13 -16.59
CA GLN A 412 -20.16 12.36 -17.38
C GLN A 412 -21.60 12.56 -17.87
N GLY A 413 -22.55 11.76 -17.35
CA GLY A 413 -23.94 11.82 -17.74
C GLY A 413 -24.68 13.05 -17.20
N THR A 414 -25.93 13.19 -17.59
CA THR A 414 -26.77 14.35 -17.24
C THR A 414 -27.66 14.10 -16.01
N ALA A 415 -27.80 12.85 -15.57
CA ALA A 415 -28.55 12.55 -14.37
C ALA A 415 -27.83 13.09 -13.12
N PRO A 416 -28.52 13.81 -12.23
CA PRO A 416 -27.93 14.24 -10.98
C PRO A 416 -27.55 13.03 -10.09
N TRP A 417 -26.45 13.16 -9.38
CA TRP A 417 -25.97 12.10 -8.50
C TRP A 417 -25.45 12.63 -7.17
N THR A 418 -25.40 11.75 -6.18
CA THR A 418 -24.82 12.01 -4.87
C THR A 418 -24.25 10.75 -4.26
N THR A 419 -23.52 10.89 -3.15
CA THR A 419 -23.16 9.77 -2.28
C THR A 419 -24.17 9.58 -1.15
N LEU A 420 -24.06 8.49 -0.43
CA LEU A 420 -24.82 8.21 0.78
C LEU A 420 -23.87 8.19 2.00
N PRO A 421 -23.92 9.20 2.89
CA PRO A 421 -24.76 10.42 2.85
C PRO A 421 -24.32 11.39 1.76
N GLN A 422 -25.15 12.39 1.49
CA GLN A 422 -24.83 13.45 0.54
C GLN A 422 -23.60 14.24 1.00
N LEU A 423 -22.55 14.24 0.17
CA LEU A 423 -21.37 15.08 0.31
C LEU A 423 -21.29 16.05 -0.87
N ASP A 424 -20.75 17.25 -0.63
CA ASP A 424 -20.69 18.30 -1.66
C ASP A 424 -19.39 18.26 -2.48
N ASP A 425 -18.41 17.45 -2.07
CA ASP A 425 -17.12 17.33 -2.73
C ASP A 425 -16.67 15.87 -2.79
N HIS A 426 -16.36 15.41 -3.99
CA HIS A 426 -15.91 14.05 -4.30
C HIS A 426 -14.54 14.03 -5.01
N GLN A 427 -13.79 15.13 -4.95
CA GLN A 427 -12.49 15.20 -5.63
C GLN A 427 -11.44 14.32 -4.94
N VAL A 428 -11.51 14.25 -3.61
CA VAL A 428 -10.69 13.40 -2.74
C VAL A 428 -11.57 12.82 -1.63
N HIS A 429 -11.02 11.97 -0.77
CA HIS A 429 -11.78 11.42 0.36
C HIS A 429 -12.02 12.46 1.45
N ARG A 430 -13.19 13.06 1.45
CA ARG A 430 -13.60 14.14 2.38
C ARG A 430 -14.15 13.59 3.69
N TYR A 431 -13.27 12.98 4.50
CA TYR A 431 -13.64 12.49 5.83
C TYR A 431 -14.12 13.62 6.77
N ASP A 432 -13.62 14.83 6.58
CA ASP A 432 -14.09 16.01 7.29
C ASP A 432 -15.59 16.29 7.07
N LEU A 433 -16.03 16.24 5.81
CA LEU A 433 -17.44 16.40 5.47
C LEU A 433 -18.28 15.22 5.97
N LEU A 434 -17.74 14.00 5.85
CA LEU A 434 -18.40 12.81 6.40
C LEU A 434 -18.62 12.92 7.91
N LYS A 435 -17.61 13.38 8.66
CA LYS A 435 -17.70 13.56 10.11
C LYS A 435 -18.83 14.52 10.48
N ILE A 436 -19.00 15.61 9.73
CA ILE A 436 -20.13 16.54 9.90
C ILE A 436 -21.47 15.80 9.72
N LYS A 437 -21.59 14.98 8.66
CA LYS A 437 -22.81 14.19 8.44
C LYS A 437 -23.07 13.16 9.54
N MET A 438 -22.03 12.54 10.08
CA MET A 438 -22.16 11.61 11.20
C MET A 438 -22.64 12.30 12.50
N GLN A 439 -22.43 13.60 12.64
CA GLN A 439 -22.86 14.41 13.77
C GLN A 439 -24.30 14.94 13.65
N MET A 440 -24.92 14.80 12.47
CA MET A 440 -26.32 15.19 12.23
C MET A 440 -27.28 14.08 12.71
N GLU A 441 -28.47 14.46 13.16
CA GLU A 441 -29.53 13.50 13.51
C GLU A 441 -30.10 12.82 12.26
N ASP A 442 -30.40 13.60 11.22
CA ASP A 442 -31.01 13.11 9.97
C ASP A 442 -30.18 13.46 8.71
N PRO A 443 -28.98 12.86 8.55
CA PRO A 443 -28.09 13.20 7.42
C PRO A 443 -28.61 12.70 6.08
N LEU A 444 -29.60 11.78 6.05
CA LEU A 444 -30.16 11.20 4.83
C LEU A 444 -31.40 11.90 4.32
N GLN A 445 -32.04 12.74 5.14
CA GLN A 445 -33.30 13.41 4.77
C GLN A 445 -33.29 14.03 3.37
N PRO A 446 -32.25 14.80 2.96
CA PRO A 446 -32.21 15.38 1.62
C PRO A 446 -32.16 14.32 0.49
N VAL A 447 -31.51 13.19 0.76
CA VAL A 447 -31.42 12.09 -0.21
C VAL A 447 -32.76 11.37 -0.35
N LEU A 448 -33.44 11.10 0.77
CA LEU A 448 -34.75 10.44 0.80
C LEU A 448 -35.84 11.29 0.14
N GLU A 449 -35.84 12.60 0.38
CA GLU A 449 -36.75 13.55 -0.28
C GLU A 449 -36.53 13.55 -1.80
N LYS A 450 -35.26 13.54 -2.25
CA LYS A 450 -34.95 13.51 -3.68
C LYS A 450 -35.36 12.17 -4.32
N VAL A 451 -35.18 11.05 -3.61
CA VAL A 451 -35.64 9.72 -4.06
C VAL A 451 -37.17 9.73 -4.24
N SER A 452 -37.92 10.24 -3.22
CA SER A 452 -39.37 10.35 -3.29
C SER A 452 -39.83 11.17 -4.49
N ALA A 453 -39.30 12.39 -4.63
CA ALA A 453 -39.65 13.28 -5.73
C ALA A 453 -39.34 12.67 -7.12
N THR A 454 -38.22 11.95 -7.22
CA THR A 454 -37.81 11.29 -8.47
C THR A 454 -38.79 10.16 -8.84
N LEU A 455 -39.10 9.28 -7.90
CA LEU A 455 -40.00 8.15 -8.14
C LEU A 455 -41.46 8.60 -8.38
N GLN A 456 -41.95 9.60 -7.65
CA GLN A 456 -43.28 10.22 -7.85
C GLN A 456 -43.41 10.87 -9.23
N SER A 457 -42.32 11.39 -9.75
CA SER A 457 -42.27 11.97 -11.11
C SER A 457 -42.09 10.90 -12.20
N SER A 458 -42.25 9.63 -11.88
CA SER A 458 -42.08 8.48 -12.80
C SER A 458 -40.66 8.34 -13.39
N HIS A 459 -39.67 8.97 -12.78
CA HIS A 459 -38.27 8.78 -13.10
C HIS A 459 -37.66 7.63 -12.29
N ARG A 460 -36.43 7.25 -12.60
CA ARG A 460 -35.72 6.10 -12.03
C ARG A 460 -34.69 6.54 -11.00
N VAL A 461 -34.53 5.71 -9.98
CA VAL A 461 -33.40 5.85 -9.04
C VAL A 461 -32.42 4.71 -9.26
N TRP A 462 -31.16 5.06 -9.43
CA TRP A 462 -30.05 4.14 -9.62
C TRP A 462 -29.19 4.12 -8.37
N ILE A 463 -28.92 2.94 -7.81
CA ILE A 463 -28.03 2.82 -6.64
C ILE A 463 -26.81 2.03 -7.06
N VAL A 464 -25.66 2.66 -7.00
CA VAL A 464 -24.34 2.08 -7.26
C VAL A 464 -23.76 1.63 -5.92
N GLY A 465 -23.73 0.34 -5.68
CA GLY A 465 -23.20 -0.25 -4.46
C GLY A 465 -24.14 -1.20 -3.75
N TRP A 466 -23.64 -1.76 -2.66
CA TRP A 466 -24.38 -2.73 -1.85
C TRP A 466 -25.23 -2.03 -0.80
N ILE A 467 -26.54 -2.24 -0.84
CA ILE A 467 -27.48 -1.85 0.22
C ILE A 467 -28.31 -3.07 0.64
N PRO A 468 -28.56 -3.27 1.94
CA PRO A 468 -29.47 -4.29 2.39
C PRO A 468 -30.91 -3.88 2.06
N LEU A 469 -31.68 -4.77 1.44
CA LEU A 469 -33.10 -4.57 1.16
C LEU A 469 -33.91 -5.37 2.20
N ASP A 470 -34.11 -4.77 3.36
CA ASP A 470 -34.85 -5.40 4.48
C ASP A 470 -36.21 -4.72 4.67
N GLU A 471 -37.24 -5.50 5.03
CA GLU A 471 -38.57 -5.00 5.38
C GLU A 471 -38.65 -4.48 6.82
N LYS A 472 -37.61 -4.71 7.63
CA LYS A 472 -37.52 -4.22 8.99
C LYS A 472 -36.82 -2.87 9.06
N PRO A 473 -37.34 -1.92 9.85
CA PRO A 473 -36.67 -0.64 10.03
C PRO A 473 -35.27 -0.86 10.64
N PRO A 474 -34.25 -0.15 10.15
CA PRO A 474 -32.91 -0.25 10.68
C PRO A 474 -32.84 0.30 12.11
N PRO A 475 -31.85 -0.11 12.91
CA PRO A 475 -31.66 0.40 14.25
C PRO A 475 -31.34 1.89 14.23
N TYR A 476 -31.76 2.60 15.28
CA TYR A 476 -31.34 3.98 15.47
C TYR A 476 -29.83 4.04 15.74
N LEU A 477 -29.15 4.92 15.03
CA LEU A 477 -27.74 5.20 15.23
C LEU A 477 -27.55 6.59 15.83
N ARG A 478 -26.97 6.65 17.02
CA ARG A 478 -26.70 7.90 17.71
C ARG A 478 -25.71 8.76 16.90
N PRO A 479 -25.95 10.07 16.78
CA PRO A 479 -24.99 10.98 16.17
C PRO A 479 -23.60 10.88 16.80
N ALA A 480 -22.56 11.05 15.99
CA ALA A 480 -21.18 11.02 16.45
C ALA A 480 -20.89 12.19 17.41
N PRO A 481 -20.06 11.99 18.44
CA PRO A 481 -19.69 13.06 19.35
C PRO A 481 -18.87 14.14 18.64
N ASN A 482 -18.93 15.36 19.16
CA ASN A 482 -18.13 16.49 18.66
C ASN A 482 -16.70 16.48 19.23
N ASP A 483 -16.08 15.31 19.29
CA ASP A 483 -14.72 15.12 19.78
C ASP A 483 -13.72 15.07 18.62
N ARG A 484 -12.44 15.27 18.95
CA ARG A 484 -11.33 15.11 18.00
C ARG A 484 -11.37 13.74 17.34
N TRP A 485 -11.62 12.70 18.12
CA TRP A 485 -11.82 11.34 17.69
C TRP A 485 -13.32 11.08 17.58
N GLY A 486 -13.80 10.95 16.34
CA GLY A 486 -15.19 10.57 16.09
C GLY A 486 -15.42 9.08 16.27
N TRP A 487 -16.56 8.62 15.78
CA TRP A 487 -16.91 7.22 15.73
C TRP A 487 -16.47 6.63 14.39
N LEU A 488 -16.21 5.31 14.36
CA LEU A 488 -15.89 4.60 13.14
C LEU A 488 -17.01 4.79 12.10
N ASP A 489 -16.65 5.10 10.86
CA ASP A 489 -17.62 5.37 9.79
C ASP A 489 -18.38 4.11 9.33
N GLY A 490 -17.80 2.93 9.51
CA GLY A 490 -18.40 1.66 9.11
C GLY A 490 -19.82 1.43 9.61
N PRO A 491 -20.12 1.51 10.93
CA PRO A 491 -21.48 1.38 11.45
C PRO A 491 -22.45 2.41 10.88
N TYR A 492 -22.01 3.67 10.66
CA TYR A 492 -22.84 4.71 10.05
C TYR A 492 -23.17 4.35 8.60
N SER A 493 -22.17 3.98 7.81
CA SER A 493 -22.36 3.57 6.42
C SER A 493 -23.33 2.39 6.30
N GLN A 494 -23.21 1.39 7.18
CA GLN A 494 -24.11 0.24 7.21
C GLN A 494 -25.56 0.62 7.53
N VAL A 495 -25.78 1.44 8.58
CA VAL A 495 -27.11 1.87 8.98
C VAL A 495 -27.74 2.78 7.93
N TRP A 496 -26.99 3.71 7.35
CA TRP A 496 -27.47 4.54 6.24
C TRP A 496 -27.83 3.73 5.00
N GLY A 497 -27.01 2.72 4.65
CA GLY A 497 -27.36 1.77 3.59
C GLY A 497 -28.65 1.00 3.90
N ALA A 498 -28.86 0.60 5.16
CA ALA A 498 -30.10 -0.06 5.59
C ALA A 498 -31.31 0.91 5.60
N GLN A 499 -31.13 2.19 5.96
CA GLN A 499 -32.20 3.18 5.93
C GLN A 499 -32.70 3.44 4.52
N ILE A 500 -31.82 3.67 3.55
CA ILE A 500 -32.22 3.83 2.14
C ILE A 500 -32.83 2.55 1.59
N GLY A 501 -32.30 1.38 1.95
CA GLY A 501 -32.84 0.10 1.54
C GLY A 501 -34.25 -0.14 2.04
N TYR A 502 -34.50 0.09 3.34
CA TYR A 502 -35.83 0.03 3.96
C TYR A 502 -36.79 1.02 3.29
N PHE A 503 -36.36 2.27 3.07
CA PHE A 503 -37.17 3.28 2.39
C PHE A 503 -37.60 2.83 0.97
N ILE A 504 -36.69 2.23 0.21
CA ILE A 504 -36.99 1.70 -1.12
C ILE A 504 -37.95 0.52 -1.05
N VAL A 505 -37.75 -0.37 -0.08
CA VAL A 505 -38.63 -1.55 0.08
C VAL A 505 -40.06 -1.12 0.39
N THR A 506 -40.24 -0.05 1.16
CA THR A 506 -41.57 0.42 1.62
C THR A 506 -42.27 1.41 0.68
N HIS A 507 -41.58 1.98 -0.32
CA HIS A 507 -42.18 3.01 -1.19
C HIS A 507 -42.00 2.78 -2.69
N ALA A 508 -41.12 1.88 -3.12
CA ALA A 508 -40.87 1.65 -4.53
C ALA A 508 -41.63 0.43 -5.07
N SER A 509 -42.33 0.59 -6.18
CA SER A 509 -43.13 -0.46 -6.79
C SER A 509 -42.30 -1.58 -7.41
N ARG A 510 -41.11 -1.25 -7.96
CA ARG A 510 -40.22 -2.23 -8.59
C ARG A 510 -38.76 -1.94 -8.25
N ARG A 511 -38.01 -3.00 -8.02
CA ARG A 511 -36.57 -2.97 -7.76
C ARG A 511 -35.90 -4.21 -8.36
N GLY A 512 -34.71 -4.04 -8.92
CA GLY A 512 -33.96 -5.16 -9.50
C GLY A 512 -32.50 -4.83 -9.76
N ILE A 513 -31.66 -5.84 -9.73
CA ILE A 513 -30.24 -5.68 -10.08
C ILE A 513 -30.14 -5.39 -11.58
N PHE A 514 -29.46 -4.29 -11.90
CA PHE A 514 -29.13 -3.94 -13.27
C PHE A 514 -27.79 -4.57 -13.64
N PRO A 515 -27.72 -5.42 -14.67
CA PRO A 515 -26.51 -6.16 -14.98
C PRO A 515 -25.42 -5.25 -15.55
N ILE A 516 -24.25 -5.31 -14.97
CA ILE A 516 -23.04 -4.69 -15.51
C ILE A 516 -22.14 -5.81 -16.05
N PRO A 517 -22.04 -5.98 -17.37
CA PRO A 517 -21.21 -7.02 -17.95
C PRO A 517 -19.73 -6.75 -17.64
N SER A 518 -19.04 -7.73 -17.06
CA SER A 518 -17.60 -7.73 -16.92
C SER A 518 -17.04 -9.02 -17.49
N ALA A 519 -16.10 -8.91 -18.44
CA ALA A 519 -15.42 -10.06 -19.00
C ALA A 519 -14.34 -10.63 -18.05
N ASN A 520 -13.82 -9.81 -17.15
CA ASN A 520 -12.75 -10.13 -16.22
C ASN A 520 -13.25 -10.12 -14.78
N CYS A 521 -12.57 -10.87 -13.90
CA CYS A 521 -12.78 -10.74 -12.47
C CYS A 521 -12.49 -9.29 -12.02
N VAL A 522 -13.20 -8.85 -10.98
CA VAL A 522 -13.05 -7.54 -10.39
C VAL A 522 -12.55 -7.69 -8.96
N ASN A 523 -11.62 -6.84 -8.55
CA ASN A 523 -11.12 -6.78 -7.19
C ASN A 523 -12.27 -6.55 -6.20
N SER A 524 -12.34 -7.35 -5.15
CA SER A 524 -13.40 -7.29 -4.13
C SER A 524 -13.54 -5.94 -3.41
N PHE A 525 -12.50 -5.11 -3.42
CA PHE A 525 -12.53 -3.79 -2.77
C PHE A 525 -13.42 -2.76 -3.47
N GLU A 526 -13.65 -2.91 -4.80
CA GLU A 526 -14.49 -2.00 -5.57
C GLU A 526 -15.20 -2.74 -6.72
N ASN A 527 -15.86 -3.85 -6.38
CA ASN A 527 -16.78 -4.58 -7.26
C ASN A 527 -18.20 -4.27 -6.81
N LEU A 528 -18.84 -3.31 -7.44
CA LEU A 528 -20.12 -2.77 -7.01
C LEU A 528 -21.26 -3.24 -7.92
N PRO A 529 -22.40 -3.65 -7.37
CA PRO A 529 -23.62 -3.87 -8.13
C PRO A 529 -24.31 -2.54 -8.44
N VAL A 530 -25.24 -2.57 -9.38
CA VAL A 530 -26.18 -1.48 -9.63
C VAL A 530 -27.59 -1.97 -9.39
N LEU A 531 -28.35 -1.28 -8.56
CA LEU A 531 -29.76 -1.51 -8.34
C LEU A 531 -30.57 -0.43 -9.08
N LEU A 532 -31.54 -0.87 -9.86
CA LEU A 532 -32.51 0.00 -10.53
C LEU A 532 -33.84 -0.04 -9.75
N VAL A 533 -34.35 1.14 -9.43
CA VAL A 533 -35.59 1.34 -8.66
C VAL A 533 -36.55 2.18 -9.48
N THR A 534 -37.82 1.75 -9.56
CA THR A 534 -38.86 2.45 -10.34
C THR A 534 -40.22 2.38 -9.68
N GLY A 535 -41.05 3.40 -9.97
CA GLY A 535 -42.44 3.49 -9.49
C GLY A 535 -42.50 3.85 -8.01
N TRP A 536 -43.62 4.47 -7.64
CA TRP A 536 -43.95 4.89 -6.29
C TRP A 536 -45.27 4.27 -5.85
N HIS A 537 -45.41 3.82 -4.62
CA HIS A 537 -46.65 3.36 -4.02
C HIS A 537 -46.86 3.85 -2.59
#